data_3440dd25608d1d8c3d93bcb87307b477
#
_entry.id   3440dd25608d1d8c3d93bcb87307b477
#
_cell.length_a   1.000
_cell.length_b   1.000
_cell.length_c   1.000
_cell.angle_alpha   90.00
_cell.angle_beta   90.00
_cell.angle_gamma   90.00
#
_symmetry.space_group_name_H-M   'P 1'
#
loop_
_entity.id
_entity.type
_entity.pdbx_description
1 polymer ?
#
loop_
_entity_poly.entity_id
_entity_poly.type
_entity_poly.pdbx_seq_one_letter_code
_entity_poly.pdbx_strand_id
1 'polypeptide(L)' 'MILEKILKLAEKNSISVSCLDKTLGFGNGTIKKWGESSPSVNKLKKVADYFGVSIEYFLE' A
#
# COMPACT_ATOMS: atom_id res chain seq x y z
N MET A 1 4.27 -8.57 7.37
CA MET A 1 4.09 -7.13 7.60
C MET A 1 3.32 -6.51 6.45
N ILE A 2 2.59 -5.45 6.73
CA ILE A 2 1.75 -4.80 5.71
C ILE A 2 2.58 -4.30 4.52
N LEU A 3 3.69 -3.65 4.80
CA LEU A 3 4.52 -3.09 3.74
C LEU A 3 5.03 -4.17 2.78
N GLU A 4 5.46 -5.31 3.31
CA GLU A 4 5.95 -6.40 2.46
C GLU A 4 4.89 -6.89 1.49
N LYS A 5 3.66 -7.01 1.95
CA LYS A 5 2.56 -7.44 1.09
C LYS A 5 2.26 -6.42 0.02
N ILE A 6 2.32 -5.13 0.37
CA ILE A 6 2.13 -4.07 -0.61
C ILE A 6 3.23 -4.09 -1.67
N LEU A 7 4.48 -4.28 -1.23
CA LEU A 7 5.60 -4.35 -2.16
C LEU A 7 5.46 -5.52 -3.13
N LYS A 8 5.02 -6.67 -2.64
CA LYS A 8 4.80 -7.83 -3.50
C LYS A 8 3.71 -7.59 -4.52
N LEU A 9 2.61 -6.99 -4.11
CA LEU A 9 1.53 -6.66 -5.03
C LEU A 9 1.95 -5.61 -6.05
N ALA A 10 2.70 -4.61 -5.63
CA ALA A 10 3.20 -3.58 -6.53
C ALA A 10 4.11 -4.20 -7.60
N GLU A 11 5.02 -5.07 -7.17
CA GLU A 11 5.91 -5.77 -8.10
C GLU A 11 5.12 -6.62 -9.09
N LYS A 12 4.14 -7.36 -8.59
CA LYS A 12 3.30 -8.21 -9.41
C LYS A 12 2.53 -7.41 -10.45
N ASN A 13 2.18 -6.18 -10.13
CA ASN A 13 1.44 -5.31 -11.04
C ASN A 13 2.34 -4.33 -11.80
N SER A 14 3.64 -4.51 -11.72
CA SER A 14 4.62 -3.67 -12.42
C SER A 14 4.49 -2.19 -12.10
N ILE A 15 4.23 -1.86 -10.84
CA ILE A 15 4.11 -0.49 -10.38
C ILE A 15 5.06 -0.27 -9.19
N SER A 16 5.68 0.89 -9.13
CA SER A 16 6.54 1.22 -7.99
C SER A 16 5.72 1.79 -6.84
N VAL A 17 6.26 1.70 -5.63
CA VAL A 17 5.61 2.26 -4.45
C VAL A 17 5.48 3.78 -4.59
N SER A 18 6.48 4.44 -5.18
CA SER A 18 6.41 5.88 -5.43
C SER A 18 5.27 6.24 -6.37
N CYS A 19 5.07 5.45 -7.40
CA CYS A 19 3.98 5.64 -8.34
C CYS A 19 2.64 5.42 -7.65
N LEU A 20 2.57 4.43 -6.78
CA LEU A 20 1.37 4.14 -6.03
C LEU A 20 1.00 5.30 -5.10
N ASP A 21 1.99 5.89 -4.42
CA ASP A 21 1.77 7.08 -3.59
C ASP A 21 1.13 8.21 -4.39
N LYS A 22 1.65 8.46 -5.58
CA LYS A 22 1.13 9.52 -6.45
C LYS A 22 -0.28 9.21 -6.94
N THR A 23 -0.50 7.97 -7.35
CA THR A 23 -1.79 7.54 -7.87
C THR A 23 -2.88 7.67 -6.82
N LEU A 24 -2.57 7.34 -5.58
CA LEU A 24 -3.54 7.38 -4.49
C LEU A 24 -3.60 8.73 -3.78
N GLY A 25 -2.74 9.67 -4.19
CA GLY A 25 -2.75 11.00 -3.59
C GLY A 25 -2.13 11.06 -2.21
N PHE A 26 -1.25 10.14 -1.87
CA PHE A 26 -0.63 10.12 -0.56
C PHE A 26 0.59 11.04 -0.56
N GLY A 27 1.33 11.52 -0.61
CA GLY A 27 2.57 12.25 -0.62
C GLY A 27 3.76 11.29 -0.73
N ASN A 28 4.90 11.84 -1.05
CA ASN A 28 6.11 11.05 -1.23
C ASN A 28 6.50 10.30 0.04
N GLY A 29 6.78 9.01 -0.12
CA GLY A 29 7.30 8.21 0.96
C GLY A 29 6.28 7.76 2.00
N THR A 30 4.99 8.03 1.77
CA THR A 30 3.95 7.64 2.73
C THR A 30 3.92 6.13 2.95
N ILE A 31 3.91 5.36 1.86
CA ILE A 31 3.84 3.90 1.96
C ILE A 31 5.11 3.33 2.58
N LYS A 32 6.27 3.88 2.26
CA LYS A 32 7.53 3.40 2.85
C LYS A 32 7.57 3.55 4.36
N LYS A 33 6.91 4.57 4.90
CA LYS A 33 6.85 4.77 6.35
C LYS A 33 6.07 3.69 7.07
N TRP A 34 5.26 2.95 6.35
CA TRP A 34 4.46 1.87 6.93
C TRP A 34 5.30 0.67 7.38
N GLY A 35 6.58 0.66 7.07
CA GLY A 35 7.51 -0.29 7.66
C GLY A 35 7.84 0.02 9.11
N GLU A 36 7.67 1.28 9.51
CA GLU A 36 7.95 1.75 10.86
C GLU A 36 6.68 2.05 11.66
N SER A 37 5.64 2.51 10.97
CA SER A 37 4.37 2.83 11.62
C SER A 37 3.21 2.27 10.82
N SER A 38 2.14 1.93 11.50
CA SER A 38 0.96 1.36 10.84
C SER A 38 0.20 2.41 10.05
N PRO A 39 -0.34 2.07 8.88
CA PRO A 39 -1.18 3.00 8.13
C PRO A 39 -2.54 3.16 8.79
N SER A 40 -3.22 4.26 8.47
CA SER A 40 -4.61 4.41 8.89
C SER A 40 -5.47 3.45 8.07
N VAL A 41 -6.63 3.07 8.62
CA VAL A 41 -7.55 2.19 7.91
C VAL A 41 -7.98 2.79 6.59
N ASN A 42 -8.23 4.10 6.55
CA ASN A 42 -8.64 4.77 5.33
C ASN A 42 -7.60 4.68 4.22
N LYS A 43 -6.34 4.88 4.56
CA LYS A 43 -5.26 4.78 3.58
C LYS A 43 -5.04 3.35 3.12
N LEU A 44 -5.09 2.41 4.06
CA LEU A 44 -4.94 1.00 3.74
C LEU A 44 -6.06 0.53 2.83
N LYS A 45 -7.28 1.01 3.07
CA LYS A 45 -8.42 0.68 2.22
C LYS A 45 -8.23 1.16 0.80
N LYS A 46 -7.65 2.35 0.62
CA LYS A 46 -7.38 2.86 -0.73
C LYS A 46 -6.39 1.96 -1.48
N VAL A 47 -5.37 1.48 -0.79
CA VAL A 47 -4.41 0.56 -1.39
C VAL A 47 -5.09 -0.76 -1.74
N ALA A 48 -5.89 -1.30 -0.83
CA ALA A 48 -6.61 -2.54 -1.08
C ALA A 48 -7.55 -2.42 -2.29
N ASP A 49 -8.29 -1.33 -2.37
CA ASP A 49 -9.18 -1.07 -3.49
C ASP A 49 -8.42 -0.96 -4.80
N TYR A 50 -7.26 -0.33 -4.78
CA TYR A 50 -6.44 -0.19 -5.98
C TYR A 50 -6.03 -1.55 -6.54
N PHE A 51 -5.64 -2.48 -5.67
CA PHE A 51 -5.21 -3.81 -6.08
C PHE A 51 -6.36 -4.81 -6.20
N GLY A 52 -7.56 -4.42 -5.80
CA GLY A 52 -8.72 -5.32 -5.87
C GLY A 52 -8.69 -6.43 -4.83
N VAL A 53 -8.09 -6.18 -3.67
CA VAL A 53 -8.03 -7.15 -2.58
C VAL A 53 -8.73 -6.57 -1.35
N SER A 54 -9.01 -7.42 -0.37
CA SER A 54 -9.63 -6.95 0.87
C SER A 54 -8.56 -6.37 1.79
N ILE A 55 -8.98 -5.51 2.70
CA ILE A 55 -8.08 -4.97 3.73
C ILE A 55 -7.47 -6.09 4.56
N GLU A 56 -8.26 -7.13 4.81
CA GLU A 56 -7.84 -8.28 5.62
C GLU A 56 -6.61 -8.98 5.01
N TYR A 57 -6.47 -8.91 3.70
CA TYR A 57 -5.30 -9.47 3.04
C TYR A 57 -4.00 -8.90 3.63
N PHE A 58 -4.00 -7.62 3.95
CA PHE A 58 -2.82 -6.96 4.52
C PHE A 58 -2.67 -7.19 6.02
N LEU A 59 -3.74 -7.55 6.68
CA LEU A 59 -3.72 -7.75 8.13
C LEU A 59 -3.40 -9.18 8.56
N GLU A 60 -3.37 -10.10 7.63
CA GLU A 60 -3.05 -11.51 7.92
C GLU A 60 -1.58 -11.76 8.24
#